data_3ec0e8985ddac0a44fd0ef44baaba74b
#
_entry.id   3ec0e8985ddac0a44fd0ef44baaba74b
#
_cell.length_a   1.000
_cell.length_b   1.000
_cell.length_c   1.000
_cell.angle_alpha   90.00
_cell.angle_beta   90.00
_cell.angle_gamma   90.00
#
_symmetry.space_group_name_H-M   'P 1'
#
loop_
_entity.id
_entity.type
_entity.pdbx_description
1 polymer ?
#
loop_
_entity_poly.entity_id
_entity_poly.type
_entity_poly.pdbx_seq_one_letter_code
_entity_poly.pdbx_strand_id
1 'polypeptide(L)'
;MVDSDKGITNLHVPSDIIVDASMPAMIRDGGMMWNAHGKLRSTKAVIPDTSYATIYQEVINFCKHHDAFDPTTMGTVPNIGLMAQKAEEYGSHDKTFVAPANGTIRIITKSGEVVLQHENIEKGDIWRMCQAKDAPIQDWVKLAVTRARASDMPAIFWLDANRGHDAQMIKKVKKYLKDHDTEGLRIEIMTPERAIRLTMERLKSGKDTISVTGNVLRDYLTDLFPILELGTSAKMLSIVPLMAGG
;
A
#
# COMPACT_ATOMS: atom_id res chain seq x y z
N MET A 1 -5.46 -10.70 -6.55
CA MET A 1 -6.28 -11.40 -7.56
C MET A 1 -7.74 -11.30 -7.17
N VAL A 2 -8.62 -11.15 -8.09
CA VAL A 2 -10.05 -11.17 -7.84
C VAL A 2 -10.59 -12.51 -8.30
N ASP A 3 -11.16 -13.27 -7.37
CA ASP A 3 -11.87 -14.49 -7.69
C ASP A 3 -13.37 -14.20 -7.54
N SER A 4 -14.06 -14.29 -8.64
CA SER A 4 -15.47 -14.02 -8.72
C SER A 4 -16.23 -15.22 -9.31
N ASP A 5 -15.84 -16.42 -9.00
CA ASP A 5 -16.52 -17.61 -9.55
C ASP A 5 -16.54 -17.64 -11.09
N LYS A 6 -15.40 -17.45 -11.72
CA LYS A 6 -15.30 -17.23 -13.16
C LYS A 6 -15.98 -15.95 -13.62
N GLY A 7 -16.07 -14.99 -12.73
CA GLY A 7 -16.69 -13.72 -13.01
C GLY A 7 -15.85 -12.83 -13.87
N ILE A 8 -16.43 -11.71 -14.22
CA ILE A 8 -15.75 -10.63 -14.91
C ILE A 8 -14.69 -10.07 -13.95
N THR A 9 -13.44 -10.11 -14.35
CA THR A 9 -12.35 -9.56 -13.60
C THR A 9 -11.42 -8.84 -14.55
N ASN A 10 -10.90 -7.71 -14.08
CA ASN A 10 -9.81 -7.01 -14.73
C ASN A 10 -8.44 -7.57 -14.33
N LEU A 11 -8.44 -8.50 -13.38
CA LEU A 11 -7.25 -9.12 -12.84
C LEU A 11 -7.10 -10.50 -13.43
N HIS A 12 -6.40 -10.60 -14.52
CA HIS A 12 -6.24 -11.85 -15.26
C HIS A 12 -4.93 -12.54 -14.97
N VAL A 13 -4.09 -11.90 -14.20
CA VAL A 13 -2.81 -12.48 -13.82
C VAL A 13 -2.88 -12.88 -12.35
N PRO A 14 -2.55 -14.11 -11.99
CA PRO A 14 -2.70 -14.61 -10.62
C PRO A 14 -1.95 -13.80 -9.57
N SER A 15 -0.91 -13.10 -9.96
CA SER A 15 -0.06 -12.32 -9.06
C SER A 15 -0.27 -10.82 -9.13
N ASP A 16 -1.15 -10.33 -10.01
CA ASP A 16 -1.35 -8.90 -10.21
C ASP A 16 -2.66 -8.42 -9.61
N ILE A 17 -2.59 -7.23 -9.02
CA ILE A 17 -3.74 -6.46 -8.58
C ILE A 17 -3.69 -5.13 -9.32
N ILE A 18 -4.72 -4.86 -10.10
CA ILE A 18 -4.87 -3.59 -10.78
C ILE A 18 -5.66 -2.66 -9.85
N VAL A 19 -4.94 -1.85 -9.12
CA VAL A 19 -5.51 -0.98 -8.09
C VAL A 19 -6.28 0.17 -8.71
N ASP A 20 -5.76 0.75 -9.78
CA ASP A 20 -6.34 1.88 -10.50
C ASP A 20 -7.70 1.58 -11.15
N ALA A 21 -7.86 0.39 -11.72
CA ALA A 21 -9.07 0.03 -12.43
C ALA A 21 -10.08 -0.74 -11.59
N SER A 22 -9.62 -1.67 -10.76
CA SER A 22 -10.50 -2.64 -10.10
C SER A 22 -10.88 -2.24 -8.69
N MET A 23 -9.97 -1.60 -7.94
CA MET A 23 -10.20 -1.25 -6.55
C MET A 23 -11.31 -0.21 -6.36
N PRO A 24 -11.38 0.88 -7.14
CA PRO A 24 -12.48 1.84 -7.02
C PRO A 24 -13.85 1.20 -7.19
N ALA A 25 -14.00 0.32 -8.17
CA ALA A 25 -15.24 -0.38 -8.41
C ALA A 25 -15.61 -1.33 -7.26
N MET A 26 -14.64 -2.10 -6.77
CA MET A 26 -14.82 -3.00 -5.64
C MET A 26 -15.16 -2.25 -4.35
N ILE A 27 -14.50 -1.13 -4.06
CA ILE A 27 -14.77 -0.30 -2.87
C ILE A 27 -16.18 0.26 -2.95
N ARG A 28 -16.58 0.82 -4.09
CA ARG A 28 -17.93 1.36 -4.31
C ARG A 28 -19.00 0.32 -4.05
N ASP A 29 -18.79 -0.91 -4.50
CA ASP A 29 -19.77 -1.99 -4.41
C ASP A 29 -19.64 -2.83 -3.13
N GLY A 30 -18.98 -2.28 -2.11
CA GLY A 30 -18.89 -2.91 -0.79
C GLY A 30 -18.09 -4.21 -0.75
N GLY A 31 -17.08 -4.35 -1.62
CA GLY A 31 -16.25 -5.55 -1.73
C GLY A 31 -16.82 -6.59 -2.70
N MET A 32 -17.70 -6.20 -3.59
CA MET A 32 -18.30 -7.08 -4.59
C MET A 32 -17.85 -6.74 -6.01
N MET A 33 -17.84 -7.72 -6.87
CA MET A 33 -17.58 -7.61 -8.31
C MET A 33 -18.57 -8.46 -9.10
N TRP A 34 -18.70 -8.16 -10.38
CA TRP A 34 -19.60 -8.90 -11.26
C TRP A 34 -19.01 -10.21 -11.72
N ASN A 35 -19.81 -11.26 -11.66
CA ASN A 35 -19.45 -12.54 -12.25
C ASN A 35 -19.74 -12.58 -13.76
N ALA A 36 -19.44 -13.71 -14.41
CA ALA A 36 -19.67 -13.90 -15.85
C ALA A 36 -21.14 -13.75 -16.28
N HIS A 37 -22.08 -13.81 -15.34
CA HIS A 37 -23.52 -13.63 -15.59
C HIS A 37 -23.99 -12.22 -15.23
N GLY A 38 -23.10 -11.28 -14.99
CA GLY A 38 -23.42 -9.90 -14.62
C GLY A 38 -24.04 -9.74 -13.22
N LYS A 39 -23.89 -10.74 -12.34
CA LYS A 39 -24.40 -10.68 -10.96
C LYS A 39 -23.26 -10.33 -9.99
N LEU A 40 -23.55 -9.47 -9.04
CA LEU A 40 -22.63 -9.13 -7.96
C LEU A 40 -22.34 -10.37 -7.09
N ARG A 41 -21.06 -10.56 -6.81
CA ARG A 41 -20.54 -11.63 -5.94
C ARG A 41 -19.43 -11.06 -5.06
N SER A 42 -19.28 -11.66 -3.90
CA SER A 42 -18.15 -11.33 -3.02
C SER A 42 -16.82 -11.50 -3.75
N THR A 43 -15.98 -10.52 -3.63
CA THR A 43 -14.65 -10.52 -4.24
C THR A 43 -13.62 -11.08 -3.27
N LYS A 44 -12.82 -12.02 -3.73
CA LYS A 44 -11.60 -12.42 -3.05
C LYS A 44 -10.45 -11.63 -3.65
N ALA A 45 -10.02 -10.59 -2.95
CA ALA A 45 -8.83 -9.84 -3.33
C ALA A 45 -7.62 -10.47 -2.64
N VAL A 46 -6.64 -10.91 -3.43
CA VAL A 46 -5.36 -11.39 -2.91
C VAL A 46 -4.40 -10.21 -2.91
N ILE A 47 -4.05 -9.77 -1.71
CA ILE A 47 -3.07 -8.71 -1.50
C ILE A 47 -1.74 -9.38 -1.15
N PRO A 48 -0.64 -9.08 -1.86
CA PRO A 48 0.65 -9.74 -1.66
C PRO A 48 1.21 -9.59 -0.24
N ASP A 49 0.73 -8.60 0.49
CA ASP A 49 1.09 -8.36 1.88
C ASP A 49 -0.15 -8.03 2.70
N THR A 50 -0.50 -8.92 3.62
CA THR A 50 -1.71 -8.78 4.44
C THR A 50 -1.71 -7.55 5.33
N SER A 51 -0.54 -7.00 5.68
CA SER A 51 -0.44 -5.78 6.48
C SER A 51 -1.05 -4.55 5.78
N TYR A 52 -1.21 -4.59 4.47
CA TYR A 52 -1.77 -3.48 3.69
C TYR A 52 -3.28 -3.62 3.42
N ALA A 53 -3.87 -4.76 3.71
CA ALA A 53 -5.30 -4.99 3.49
C ALA A 53 -6.17 -4.01 4.29
N THR A 54 -5.73 -3.63 5.48
CA THR A 54 -6.46 -2.71 6.36
C THR A 54 -6.57 -1.29 5.81
N ILE A 55 -5.67 -0.87 4.93
CA ILE A 55 -5.68 0.48 4.33
C ILE A 55 -6.99 0.74 3.60
N TYR A 56 -7.41 -0.19 2.75
CA TYR A 56 -8.65 -0.06 2.00
C TYR A 56 -9.87 -0.08 2.90
N GLN A 57 -9.85 -0.92 3.92
CA GLN A 57 -10.93 -0.97 4.90
C GLN A 57 -11.06 0.35 5.66
N GLU A 58 -9.93 0.97 6.03
CA GLU A 58 -9.93 2.28 6.68
C GLU A 58 -10.47 3.38 5.76
N VAL A 59 -10.10 3.39 4.48
CA VAL A 59 -10.65 4.34 3.50
C VAL A 59 -12.16 4.17 3.37
N ILE A 60 -12.64 2.93 3.24
CA ILE A 60 -14.07 2.63 3.16
C ILE A 60 -14.80 3.12 4.41
N ASN A 61 -14.26 2.79 5.59
CA ASN A 61 -14.85 3.18 6.86
C ASN A 61 -14.86 4.70 7.02
N PHE A 62 -13.77 5.36 6.66
CA PHE A 62 -13.69 6.82 6.73
C PHE A 62 -14.74 7.48 5.83
N CYS A 63 -14.83 7.07 4.57
CA CYS A 63 -15.81 7.61 3.64
C CYS A 63 -17.26 7.33 4.07
N LYS A 64 -17.53 6.20 4.72
CA LYS A 64 -18.85 5.91 5.29
C LYS A 64 -19.25 6.82 6.44
N HIS A 65 -18.27 7.28 7.24
CA HIS A 65 -18.54 8.11 8.42
C HIS A 65 -18.44 9.62 8.13
N HIS A 66 -17.67 10.00 7.13
CA HIS A 66 -17.32 11.40 6.86
C HIS A 66 -17.72 11.89 5.47
N ASP A 67 -18.44 11.08 4.72
CA ASP A 67 -18.81 11.32 3.32
C ASP A 67 -17.61 11.42 2.37
N ALA A 68 -17.87 11.67 1.09
CA ALA A 68 -16.87 11.86 0.07
C ALA A 68 -15.99 13.10 0.35
N PHE A 69 -14.79 13.07 -0.19
CA PHE A 69 -13.92 14.24 -0.20
C PHE A 69 -14.39 15.25 -1.23
N ASP A 70 -14.27 16.51 -0.89
CA ASP A 70 -14.41 17.61 -1.84
C ASP A 70 -13.02 17.93 -2.43
N PRO A 71 -12.81 17.68 -3.73
CA PRO A 71 -11.52 17.91 -4.38
C PRO A 71 -11.03 19.36 -4.32
N THR A 72 -11.94 20.30 -4.09
CA THR A 72 -11.60 21.72 -4.05
C THR A 72 -11.10 22.19 -2.70
N THR A 73 -11.35 21.42 -1.64
CA THR A 73 -11.02 21.78 -0.27
C THR A 73 -10.14 20.78 0.45
N MET A 74 -10.04 19.56 -0.06
CA MET A 74 -9.20 18.52 0.55
C MET A 74 -7.70 18.84 0.38
N GLY A 75 -6.88 18.32 1.29
CA GLY A 75 -5.44 18.32 1.13
C GLY A 75 -4.95 17.30 0.11
N THR A 76 -3.63 17.24 -0.09
CA THR A 76 -2.96 16.29 -0.99
C THR A 76 -1.99 15.36 -0.26
N VAL A 77 -1.65 14.25 -0.89
CA VAL A 77 -0.71 13.26 -0.34
C VAL A 77 0.39 12.95 -1.34
N PRO A 78 1.40 13.82 -1.43
CA PRO A 78 2.59 13.46 -2.20
C PRO A 78 3.25 12.21 -1.61
N ASN A 79 3.66 11.30 -2.49
CA ASN A 79 4.28 10.04 -2.09
C ASN A 79 5.79 10.06 -2.37
N ILE A 80 6.58 9.64 -1.39
CA ILE A 80 8.01 9.36 -1.53
C ILE A 80 8.20 7.84 -1.40
N GLY A 81 8.21 7.17 -2.53
CA GLY A 81 8.41 5.72 -2.59
C GLY A 81 9.87 5.32 -2.57
N LEU A 82 10.20 4.26 -1.87
CA LEU A 82 11.52 3.67 -1.92
C LEU A 82 11.78 3.09 -3.31
N MET A 83 12.76 3.64 -4.00
CA MET A 83 13.23 3.18 -5.31
C MET A 83 14.45 2.29 -5.12
N ALA A 84 14.23 1.07 -4.64
CA ALA A 84 15.31 0.11 -4.49
C ALA A 84 15.79 -0.37 -5.86
N GLN A 85 17.10 -0.44 -6.04
CA GLN A 85 17.67 -1.03 -7.25
C GLN A 85 17.24 -2.49 -7.36
N LYS A 86 16.67 -2.89 -8.49
CA LYS A 86 15.99 -4.17 -8.68
C LYS A 86 14.85 -4.39 -7.68
N ALA A 87 14.18 -3.31 -7.37
CA ALA A 87 13.00 -3.35 -6.53
C ALA A 87 11.99 -4.33 -7.11
N GLU A 88 11.26 -4.93 -6.23
CA GLU A 88 10.19 -5.78 -6.63
C GLU A 88 9.01 -4.97 -7.08
N GLU A 89 8.47 -5.41 -8.17
CA GLU A 89 7.24 -4.91 -8.70
C GLU A 89 6.14 -5.95 -8.49
N TYR A 90 4.94 -5.57 -8.75
CA TYR A 90 3.83 -6.50 -8.76
C TYR A 90 3.98 -7.53 -9.86
N GLY A 91 3.31 -8.63 -9.67
CA GLY A 91 3.12 -9.60 -10.69
C GLY A 91 4.21 -10.63 -10.77
N SER A 92 4.59 -10.99 -11.97
CA SER A 92 5.44 -12.13 -12.30
C SER A 92 6.92 -11.89 -11.99
N HIS A 93 7.23 -11.56 -10.76
CA HIS A 93 8.60 -11.41 -10.33
C HIS A 93 9.24 -12.78 -10.12
N ASP A 94 10.51 -12.94 -10.54
CA ASP A 94 11.26 -14.20 -10.43
C ASP A 94 11.48 -14.69 -8.99
N LYS A 95 11.26 -13.83 -8.00
CA LYS A 95 11.34 -14.10 -6.58
C LYS A 95 9.99 -14.17 -5.89
N THR A 96 8.94 -14.29 -6.67
CA THR A 96 7.58 -14.49 -6.17
C THR A 96 7.18 -15.94 -6.38
N PHE A 97 6.67 -16.59 -5.35
CA PHE A 97 6.23 -17.98 -5.43
C PHE A 97 5.05 -18.24 -4.50
N VAL A 98 4.31 -19.28 -4.82
CA VAL A 98 3.19 -19.77 -4.03
C VAL A 98 3.66 -20.96 -3.17
N ALA A 99 3.33 -20.94 -1.89
CA ALA A 99 3.67 -22.05 -1.00
C ALA A 99 2.94 -23.33 -1.43
N PRO A 100 3.66 -24.42 -1.74
CA PRO A 100 3.04 -25.65 -2.24
C PRO A 100 2.37 -26.48 -1.14
N ALA A 101 2.70 -26.21 0.13
CA ALA A 101 2.22 -26.92 1.31
C ALA A 101 2.35 -26.06 2.55
N ASN A 102 1.67 -26.46 3.62
CA ASN A 102 1.88 -25.87 4.94
C ASN A 102 3.31 -26.14 5.42
N GLY A 103 3.91 -25.16 6.11
CA GLY A 103 5.28 -25.34 6.60
C GLY A 103 5.95 -24.05 7.06
N THR A 104 7.22 -23.96 6.76
CA THR A 104 8.11 -22.86 7.15
C THR A 104 8.92 -22.40 5.94
N ILE A 105 8.97 -21.10 5.70
CA ILE A 105 9.86 -20.52 4.70
C ILE A 105 11.12 -20.03 5.37
N ARG A 106 12.27 -20.28 4.76
CA ARG A 106 13.58 -19.88 5.25
C ARG A 106 14.40 -19.23 4.15
N ILE A 107 15.11 -18.19 4.51
CA ILE A 107 16.19 -17.62 3.69
C ILE A 107 17.50 -18.16 4.25
N ILE A 108 18.21 -18.90 3.41
CA ILE A 108 19.43 -19.61 3.81
C ILE A 108 20.59 -19.08 2.97
N THR A 109 21.70 -18.73 3.61
CA THR A 109 22.92 -18.35 2.93
C THR A 109 23.58 -19.53 2.22
N LYS A 110 24.53 -19.27 1.33
CA LYS A 110 25.31 -20.33 0.69
C LYS A 110 26.11 -21.18 1.70
N SER A 111 26.40 -20.64 2.88
CA SER A 111 27.09 -21.37 3.97
C SER A 111 26.13 -22.21 4.81
N GLY A 112 24.82 -22.20 4.53
CA GLY A 112 23.84 -22.98 5.28
C GLY A 112 23.23 -22.26 6.49
N GLU A 113 23.59 -21.02 6.74
CA GLU A 113 23.06 -20.23 7.84
C GLU A 113 21.64 -19.74 7.51
N VAL A 114 20.70 -19.89 8.44
CA VAL A 114 19.34 -19.36 8.32
C VAL A 114 19.35 -17.89 8.74
N VAL A 115 19.15 -17.01 7.78
CA VAL A 115 19.13 -15.55 7.99
C VAL A 115 17.76 -15.06 8.41
N LEU A 116 16.70 -15.66 7.86
CA LEU A 116 15.31 -15.34 8.17
C LEU A 116 14.48 -16.61 8.11
N GLN A 117 13.54 -16.71 9.03
CA GLN A 117 12.56 -17.80 9.06
C GLN A 117 11.17 -17.21 9.33
N HIS A 118 10.17 -17.73 8.62
CA HIS A 118 8.76 -17.44 8.86
C HIS A 118 8.01 -18.76 8.98
N GLU A 119 7.36 -18.93 10.11
CA GLU A 119 6.61 -20.14 10.46
C GLU A 119 5.12 -20.00 10.12
N ASN A 120 4.38 -21.09 10.26
CA ASN A 120 2.93 -21.11 10.07
C ASN A 120 2.48 -20.69 8.66
N ILE A 121 3.24 -21.09 7.65
CA ILE A 121 2.88 -20.89 6.26
C ILE A 121 1.79 -21.88 5.89
N GLU A 122 0.78 -21.37 5.20
CA GLU A 122 -0.30 -22.20 4.65
C GLU A 122 -0.10 -22.46 3.16
N LYS A 123 -0.62 -23.58 2.71
CA LYS A 123 -0.64 -23.88 1.27
C LYS A 123 -1.41 -22.81 0.52
N GLY A 124 -0.78 -22.22 -0.48
CA GLY A 124 -1.36 -21.16 -1.28
C GLY A 124 -0.91 -19.76 -0.88
N ASP A 125 -0.17 -19.61 0.22
CA ASP A 125 0.44 -18.31 0.57
C ASP A 125 1.40 -17.85 -0.52
N ILE A 126 1.36 -16.56 -0.79
CA ILE A 126 2.23 -15.93 -1.79
C ILE A 126 3.40 -15.26 -1.10
N TRP A 127 4.58 -15.63 -1.51
CA TRP A 127 5.84 -15.09 -1.02
C TRP A 127 6.56 -14.30 -2.07
N ARG A 128 7.09 -13.16 -1.63
CA ARG A 128 7.97 -12.32 -2.46
C ARG A 128 9.20 -11.95 -1.66
N MET A 129 10.37 -12.11 -2.28
CA MET A 129 11.62 -11.68 -1.68
C MET A 129 11.98 -10.30 -2.20
N CYS A 130 12.17 -9.35 -1.26
CA CYS A 130 12.54 -7.98 -1.54
C CYS A 130 13.99 -7.72 -1.10
N GLN A 131 14.75 -7.04 -1.94
CA GLN A 131 16.12 -6.63 -1.62
C GLN A 131 16.22 -5.12 -1.71
N ALA A 132 16.52 -4.48 -0.58
CA ALA A 132 16.82 -3.06 -0.52
C ALA A 132 18.24 -2.84 0.02
N LYS A 133 19.04 -2.07 -0.74
CA LYS A 133 20.40 -1.71 -0.37
C LYS A 133 20.41 -0.43 0.48
N ASP A 134 21.49 -0.22 1.24
CA ASP A 134 21.61 0.95 2.11
C ASP A 134 21.59 2.28 1.34
N ALA A 135 22.28 2.37 0.22
CA ALA A 135 22.31 3.60 -0.57
C ALA A 135 20.92 4.10 -1.01
N PRO A 136 20.02 3.25 -1.60
CA PRO A 136 18.64 3.66 -1.87
C PRO A 136 17.85 4.08 -0.62
N ILE A 137 18.08 3.44 0.52
CA ILE A 137 17.39 3.78 1.76
C ILE A 137 17.88 5.13 2.32
N GLN A 138 19.18 5.39 2.25
CA GLN A 138 19.75 6.69 2.63
C GLN A 138 19.18 7.82 1.78
N ASP A 139 19.10 7.62 0.46
CA ASP A 139 18.53 8.61 -0.44
C ASP A 139 17.03 8.83 -0.18
N TRP A 140 16.30 7.76 0.07
CA TRP A 140 14.88 7.80 0.43
C TRP A 140 14.63 8.61 1.72
N VAL A 141 15.42 8.35 2.77
CA VAL A 141 15.35 9.11 4.03
C VAL A 141 15.73 10.57 3.83
N LYS A 142 16.81 10.84 3.08
CA LYS A 142 17.24 12.20 2.72
C LYS A 142 16.13 12.95 1.98
N LEU A 143 15.48 12.31 1.02
CA LEU A 143 14.40 12.91 0.25
C LEU A 143 13.21 13.25 1.14
N ALA A 144 12.85 12.37 2.08
CA ALA A 144 11.78 12.62 3.04
C ALA A 144 12.06 13.87 3.89
N VAL A 145 13.28 14.00 4.45
CA VAL A 145 13.70 15.18 5.23
C VAL A 145 13.70 16.44 4.38
N THR A 146 14.27 16.35 3.17
CA THR A 146 14.35 17.50 2.25
C THR A 146 12.97 18.01 1.87
N ARG A 147 12.04 17.11 1.55
CA ARG A 147 10.67 17.47 1.17
C ARG A 147 9.87 18.02 2.35
N ALA A 148 9.99 17.40 3.53
CA ALA A 148 9.34 17.92 4.74
C ALA A 148 9.79 19.34 5.05
N ARG A 149 11.09 19.62 4.96
CA ARG A 149 11.64 20.96 5.20
C ARG A 149 11.22 21.98 4.14
N ALA A 150 11.19 21.60 2.88
CA ALA A 150 10.83 22.49 1.79
C ALA A 150 9.33 22.88 1.78
N SER A 151 8.47 22.02 2.30
CA SER A 151 7.02 22.18 2.25
C SER A 151 6.35 22.46 3.58
N ASP A 152 7.07 22.34 4.69
CA ASP A 152 6.54 22.41 6.06
C ASP A 152 5.42 21.37 6.33
N MET A 153 5.40 20.31 5.54
CA MET A 153 4.45 19.20 5.70
C MET A 153 5.00 18.11 6.61
N PRO A 154 4.16 17.44 7.40
CA PRO A 154 4.58 16.23 8.08
C PRO A 154 4.94 15.13 7.07
N ALA A 155 6.03 14.43 7.31
CA ALA A 155 6.44 13.25 6.56
C ALA A 155 6.26 12.00 7.42
N ILE A 156 5.46 11.07 6.94
CA ILE A 156 5.11 9.86 7.68
C ILE A 156 5.67 8.64 6.96
N PHE A 157 6.56 7.92 7.62
CA PHE A 157 7.03 6.60 7.18
C PHE A 157 5.98 5.54 7.53
N TRP A 158 5.45 4.87 6.53
CA TRP A 158 4.43 3.83 6.68
C TRP A 158 5.09 2.48 6.83
N LEU A 159 5.41 2.11 8.07
CA LEU A 159 6.17 0.92 8.38
C LEU A 159 5.58 0.22 9.61
N ASP A 160 5.36 -1.10 9.50
CA ASP A 160 4.86 -1.95 10.57
C ASP A 160 6.01 -2.75 11.20
N ALA A 161 6.27 -2.53 12.48
CA ALA A 161 7.30 -3.26 13.21
C ALA A 161 7.04 -4.78 13.31
N ASN A 162 5.79 -5.21 13.15
CA ASN A 162 5.42 -6.63 13.16
C ASN A 162 5.68 -7.32 11.81
N ARG A 163 5.90 -6.57 10.75
CA ARG A 163 6.28 -7.09 9.46
C ARG A 163 7.81 -7.18 9.39
N GLY A 164 8.35 -8.35 9.14
CA GLY A 164 9.80 -8.61 9.20
C GLY A 164 10.64 -7.65 8.34
N HIS A 165 10.19 -7.37 7.10
CA HIS A 165 10.85 -6.40 6.22
C HIS A 165 10.84 -4.99 6.82
N ASP A 166 9.69 -4.52 7.25
CA ASP A 166 9.53 -3.17 7.80
C ASP A 166 10.30 -2.99 9.12
N ALA A 167 10.39 -4.04 9.93
CA ALA A 167 11.20 -4.02 11.15
C ALA A 167 12.69 -3.71 10.85
N GLN A 168 13.22 -4.23 9.74
CA GLN A 168 14.57 -3.89 9.29
C GLN A 168 14.65 -2.48 8.71
N MET A 169 13.62 -2.07 7.97
CA MET A 169 13.53 -0.71 7.43
C MET A 169 13.47 0.33 8.55
N ILE A 170 12.69 0.09 9.61
CA ILE A 170 12.62 0.98 10.78
C ILE A 170 13.98 1.18 11.42
N LYS A 171 14.77 0.12 11.57
CA LYS A 171 16.15 0.22 12.11
C LYS A 171 17.00 1.13 11.22
N LYS A 172 16.91 0.97 9.90
CA LYS A 172 17.69 1.76 8.94
C LYS A 172 17.22 3.21 8.89
N VAL A 173 15.92 3.47 8.87
CA VAL A 173 15.36 4.81 8.93
C VAL A 173 15.81 5.54 10.18
N LYS A 174 15.68 4.92 11.35
CA LYS A 174 16.14 5.50 12.62
C LYS A 174 17.66 5.77 12.65
N LYS A 175 18.44 4.95 11.97
CA LYS A 175 19.89 5.15 11.82
C LYS A 175 20.17 6.38 10.95
N TYR A 176 19.58 6.44 9.76
CA TYR A 176 19.91 7.46 8.76
C TYR A 176 19.25 8.81 9.02
N LEU A 177 18.13 8.87 9.75
CA LEU A 177 17.58 10.15 10.20
C LEU A 177 18.57 10.95 11.06
N LYS A 178 19.46 10.27 11.79
CA LYS A 178 20.49 10.94 12.60
C LYS A 178 21.54 11.69 11.78
N ASP A 179 21.66 11.37 10.50
CA ASP A 179 22.58 12.02 9.57
C ASP A 179 22.01 13.34 9.01
N HIS A 180 20.79 13.69 9.40
CA HIS A 180 20.08 14.87 8.92
C HIS A 180 19.60 15.75 10.07
N ASP A 181 19.61 17.05 9.84
CA ASP A 181 18.92 17.98 10.73
C ASP A 181 17.40 17.82 10.57
N THR A 182 16.75 17.38 11.63
CA THR A 182 15.29 17.18 11.70
C THR A 182 14.60 18.15 12.67
N GLU A 183 15.34 19.14 13.19
CA GLU A 183 14.76 20.12 14.12
C GLU A 183 13.61 20.89 13.47
N GLY A 184 12.51 21.00 14.20
CA GLY A 184 11.29 21.66 13.73
C GLY A 184 10.47 20.86 12.71
N LEU A 185 10.96 19.70 12.24
CA LEU A 185 10.21 18.85 11.30
C LEU A 185 9.33 17.84 12.03
N ARG A 186 8.15 17.64 11.50
CA ARG A 186 7.28 16.55 11.93
C ARG A 186 7.53 15.33 11.06
N ILE A 187 8.41 14.44 11.54
CA ILE A 187 8.74 13.16 10.90
C ILE A 187 8.34 12.03 11.84
N GLU A 188 7.46 11.16 11.38
CA GLU A 188 6.91 10.08 12.20
C GLU A 188 7.01 8.73 11.48
N ILE A 189 7.07 7.65 12.26
CA ILE A 189 6.96 6.28 11.76
C ILE A 189 5.66 5.71 12.32
N MET A 190 4.76 5.27 11.45
CA MET A 190 3.47 4.72 11.82
C MET A 190 3.17 3.43 11.06
N THR A 191 2.38 2.55 11.67
CA THR A 191 1.81 1.43 10.92
C THR A 191 0.91 1.94 9.78
N PRO A 192 0.79 1.22 8.68
CA PRO A 192 -0.03 1.63 7.53
C PRO A 192 -1.46 2.00 7.93
N GLU A 193 -2.07 1.23 8.85
CA GLU A 193 -3.40 1.50 9.36
C GLU A 193 -3.51 2.86 10.09
N ARG A 194 -2.58 3.16 10.97
CA ARG A 194 -2.57 4.45 11.68
C ARG A 194 -2.25 5.62 10.74
N ALA A 195 -1.32 5.39 9.82
CA ALA A 195 -0.90 6.38 8.85
C ALA A 195 -2.05 6.77 7.91
N ILE A 196 -2.83 5.80 7.42
CA ILE A 196 -3.98 6.10 6.55
C ILE A 196 -5.06 6.88 7.32
N ARG A 197 -5.40 6.50 8.55
CA ARG A 197 -6.38 7.23 9.37
C ARG A 197 -5.99 8.70 9.54
N LEU A 198 -4.77 8.94 10.01
CA LEU A 198 -4.26 10.29 10.19
C LEU A 198 -4.26 11.07 8.87
N THR A 199 -3.85 10.42 7.79
CA THR A 199 -3.81 11.05 6.47
C THR A 199 -5.20 11.44 5.99
N MET A 200 -6.20 10.58 6.15
CA MET A 200 -7.59 10.86 5.78
C MET A 200 -8.19 12.02 6.58
N GLU A 201 -7.95 12.06 7.90
CA GLU A 201 -8.38 13.17 8.77
C GLU A 201 -7.75 14.50 8.33
N ARG A 202 -6.47 14.49 8.00
CA ARG A 202 -5.75 15.67 7.51
C ARG A 202 -6.25 16.12 6.14
N LEU A 203 -6.42 15.18 5.21
CA LEU A 203 -7.01 15.45 3.90
C LEU A 203 -8.38 16.11 4.01
N LYS A 204 -9.25 15.58 4.86
CA LYS A 204 -10.60 16.12 5.09
C LYS A 204 -10.55 17.54 5.65
N SER A 205 -9.49 17.86 6.40
CA SER A 205 -9.24 19.20 6.98
C SER A 205 -8.46 20.13 6.04
N GLY A 206 -8.28 19.80 4.78
CA GLY A 206 -7.52 20.58 3.81
C GLY A 206 -6.02 20.65 4.08
N LYS A 207 -5.46 19.65 4.79
CA LYS A 207 -4.05 19.65 5.19
C LYS A 207 -3.28 18.56 4.43
N ASP A 208 -2.16 18.95 3.85
CA ASP A 208 -1.27 18.06 3.11
C ASP A 208 -0.43 17.18 4.04
N THR A 209 -0.04 16.00 3.53
CA THR A 209 0.79 15.06 4.27
C THR A 209 1.67 14.26 3.30
N ILE A 210 2.96 14.23 3.55
CA ILE A 210 3.89 13.41 2.76
C ILE A 210 3.83 11.97 3.25
N SER A 211 3.44 11.06 2.37
CA SER A 211 3.56 9.63 2.61
C SER A 211 4.93 9.14 2.17
N VAL A 212 5.64 8.46 3.08
CA VAL A 212 6.97 7.90 2.82
C VAL A 212 6.86 6.38 2.91
N THR A 213 6.92 5.71 1.76
CA THR A 213 6.49 4.32 1.66
C THR A 213 7.55 3.40 1.08
N GLY A 214 7.46 2.15 1.46
CA GLY A 214 8.21 1.09 0.80
C GLY A 214 7.68 0.83 -0.61
N ASN A 215 8.33 -0.09 -1.27
CA ASN A 215 8.14 -0.36 -2.69
C ASN A 215 6.71 -0.78 -3.06
N VAL A 216 6.15 -1.72 -2.31
CA VAL A 216 4.81 -2.25 -2.57
C VAL A 216 3.74 -1.21 -2.24
N LEU A 217 3.84 -0.62 -1.05
CA LEU A 217 2.86 0.37 -0.59
C LEU A 217 2.89 1.66 -1.42
N ARG A 218 4.06 2.04 -1.95
CA ARG A 218 4.18 3.14 -2.91
C ARG A 218 3.17 3.01 -4.05
N ASP A 219 3.12 1.84 -4.68
CA ASP A 219 2.27 1.62 -5.84
C ASP A 219 0.79 1.65 -5.45
N TYR A 220 0.42 1.07 -4.30
CA TYR A 220 -0.95 1.17 -3.79
C TYR A 220 -1.39 2.63 -3.56
N LEU A 221 -0.57 3.43 -2.92
CA LEU A 221 -0.93 4.81 -2.60
C LEU A 221 -0.86 5.74 -3.80
N THR A 222 -0.01 5.44 -4.78
CA THR A 222 0.06 6.20 -6.03
C THR A 222 -1.26 6.15 -6.80
N ASP A 223 -1.99 5.06 -6.69
CA ASP A 223 -3.31 4.93 -7.33
C ASP A 223 -4.44 5.38 -6.39
N LEU A 224 -4.37 5.08 -5.11
CA LEU A 224 -5.44 5.34 -4.16
C LEU A 224 -5.72 6.84 -3.96
N PHE A 225 -4.70 7.65 -3.68
CA PHE A 225 -4.91 9.06 -3.39
C PHE A 225 -5.34 9.89 -4.59
N PRO A 226 -4.79 9.73 -5.80
CA PRO A 226 -5.32 10.41 -6.98
C PRO A 226 -6.79 10.11 -7.26
N ILE A 227 -7.26 8.89 -6.98
CA ILE A 227 -8.68 8.55 -7.09
C ILE A 227 -9.53 9.41 -6.14
N LEU A 228 -9.07 9.64 -4.93
CA LEU A 228 -9.75 10.49 -3.96
C LEU A 228 -9.67 11.97 -4.36
N GLU A 229 -8.50 12.43 -4.78
CA GLU A 229 -8.23 13.82 -5.19
C GLU A 229 -9.00 14.23 -6.44
N LEU A 230 -9.27 13.31 -7.34
CA LEU A 230 -10.08 13.55 -8.54
C LEU A 230 -11.60 13.49 -8.29
N GLY A 231 -12.02 13.46 -7.02
CA GLY A 231 -13.45 13.39 -6.68
C GLY A 231 -14.06 12.00 -6.87
N THR A 232 -13.25 11.00 -7.13
CA THR A 232 -13.72 9.61 -7.30
C THR A 232 -14.34 9.05 -6.03
N SER A 233 -14.00 9.58 -4.87
CA SER A 233 -14.64 9.24 -3.60
C SER A 233 -16.14 9.50 -3.61
N ALA A 234 -16.60 10.58 -4.23
CA ALA A 234 -18.03 10.82 -4.44
C ALA A 234 -18.67 9.77 -5.33
N LYS A 235 -17.98 9.37 -6.39
CA LYS A 235 -18.44 8.30 -7.28
C LYS A 235 -18.39 6.92 -6.62
N MET A 236 -17.45 6.67 -5.72
CA MET A 236 -17.42 5.43 -4.92
C MET A 236 -18.62 5.29 -4.00
N LEU A 237 -19.11 6.40 -3.46
CA LEU A 237 -20.28 6.43 -2.59
C LEU A 237 -21.61 6.53 -3.37
N SER A 238 -21.54 6.87 -4.63
CA SER A 238 -22.72 7.01 -5.49
C SER A 238 -23.09 5.69 -6.17
N ILE A 239 -24.33 5.63 -6.67
CA ILE A 239 -24.84 4.48 -7.42
C ILE A 239 -24.33 4.49 -8.88
N VAL A 240 -23.75 5.60 -9.33
CA VAL A 240 -23.29 5.74 -10.71
C VAL A 240 -22.06 4.89 -10.94
N PRO A 241 -22.11 3.90 -11.83
CA PRO A 241 -20.96 3.04 -12.12
C PRO A 241 -19.85 3.83 -12.80
N LEU A 242 -18.66 3.89 -12.20
CA LEU A 242 -17.46 4.39 -12.86
C LEU A 242 -17.19 3.66 -14.18
N MET A 243 -17.54 2.38 -14.22
CA MET A 243 -17.34 1.50 -15.37
C MET A 243 -18.38 1.68 -16.48
N ALA A 244 -19.41 2.47 -16.30
CA ALA A 244 -20.44 2.73 -17.30
C ALA A 244 -20.14 3.93 -18.20
N GLY A 245 -18.88 4.38 -18.21
CA GLY A 245 -18.46 5.48 -19.07
C GLY A 245 -19.03 6.84 -18.63
N GLY A 246 -19.26 6.98 -17.32
CA GLY A 246 -19.71 8.24 -16.73
C GLY A 246 -18.64 9.31 -16.74
#